data_99362aab2420366deef139a890338df0
#
_entry.id   99362aab2420366deef139a890338df0
#
_cell.length_a   1.000
_cell.length_b   1.000
_cell.length_c   1.000
_cell.angle_alpha   90.00
_cell.angle_beta   90.00
_cell.angle_gamma   90.00
#
_symmetry.space_group_name_H-M   'P 1'
#
loop_
_entity.id
_entity.type
_entity.pdbx_description
1 polymer ?
#
loop_
_entity_poly.entity_id
_entity_poly.type
_entity_poly.pdbx_seq_one_letter_code
_entity_poly.pdbx_strand_id
1 'polypeptide(L)'
;MLSAADSPSIFDSPTSPPPGETVNDGNLCVKGRFAYDFIHHEDRLTTPLIRGVDGELHPAGWDEAIAHAARGLLGVRERHGADALGFVSSSRCTVEENYLMAKLARAAFGTNNIHQCAAK
;
A
#
# COMPACT_ATOMS: atom_id res chain seq x y z
N MET A 1 33.25 -17.23 -18.04
CA MET A 1 33.73 -15.99 -17.43
C MET A 1 33.05 -14.87 -18.19
N LEU A 2 31.93 -14.33 -17.65
CA LEU A 2 31.26 -13.18 -18.26
C LEU A 2 32.15 -11.96 -18.09
N SER A 3 32.39 -11.26 -19.19
CA SER A 3 33.19 -10.03 -19.22
C SER A 3 32.43 -8.95 -18.38
N ALA A 4 33.20 -8.11 -17.69
CA ALA A 4 32.67 -6.96 -16.94
C ALA A 4 31.90 -5.95 -17.83
N ALA A 5 32.00 -6.09 -19.16
CA ALA A 5 31.32 -5.29 -20.16
C ALA A 5 29.85 -5.74 -20.40
N ASP A 6 29.45 -6.95 -19.96
CA ASP A 6 28.12 -7.51 -20.17
C ASP A 6 27.19 -7.34 -18.95
N SER A 7 27.64 -6.66 -17.91
CA SER A 7 26.75 -6.32 -16.81
C SER A 7 25.88 -5.13 -17.23
N PRO A 8 24.55 -5.28 -17.20
CA PRO A 8 23.67 -4.14 -17.51
C PRO A 8 24.02 -2.97 -16.60
N SER A 9 24.20 -1.80 -17.21
CA SER A 9 24.40 -0.56 -16.45
C SER A 9 23.26 -0.37 -15.46
N ILE A 10 23.55 0.17 -14.29
CA ILE A 10 22.50 0.54 -13.32
C ILE A 10 21.48 1.52 -13.91
N PHE A 11 21.82 2.16 -15.04
CA PHE A 11 20.94 3.06 -15.79
C PHE A 11 20.08 2.34 -16.84
N ASP A 12 20.40 1.08 -17.18
CA ASP A 12 19.63 0.27 -18.15
C ASP A 12 18.51 -0.55 -17.49
N SER A 13 18.14 -0.22 -16.26
CA SER A 13 17.02 -0.87 -15.58
C SER A 13 15.72 -0.53 -16.29
N PRO A 14 14.86 -1.53 -16.63
CA PRO A 14 13.56 -1.28 -17.26
C PRO A 14 12.62 -0.42 -16.40
N THR A 15 12.97 -0.19 -15.13
CA THR A 15 12.22 0.66 -14.21
C THR A 15 12.68 2.12 -14.23
N SER A 16 13.72 2.45 -15.00
CA SER A 16 14.22 3.82 -15.08
C SER A 16 13.73 4.48 -16.37
N PRO A 17 12.99 5.59 -16.29
CA PRO A 17 12.65 6.37 -17.45
C PRO A 17 13.92 7.01 -18.05
N PRO A 18 13.91 7.39 -19.35
CA PRO A 18 15.01 8.08 -19.98
C PRO A 18 15.40 9.36 -19.23
N PRO A 19 16.72 9.72 -19.20
CA PRO A 19 17.17 10.98 -18.63
C PRO A 19 16.48 12.18 -19.32
N GLY A 20 16.10 13.19 -18.53
CA GLY A 20 15.45 14.39 -19.00
C GLY A 20 13.93 14.30 -19.20
N GLU A 21 13.32 13.12 -19.09
CA GLU A 21 11.86 12.95 -19.26
C GLU A 21 11.08 13.02 -17.94
N THR A 22 11.76 13.04 -16.81
CA THR A 22 11.12 13.08 -15.48
C THR A 22 11.75 14.12 -14.58
N VAL A 23 10.99 14.55 -13.56
CA VAL A 23 11.45 15.55 -12.57
C VAL A 23 12.65 15.07 -11.73
N ASN A 24 12.89 13.78 -11.67
CA ASN A 24 14.02 13.18 -10.94
C ASN A 24 15.15 12.69 -11.86
N ASP A 25 15.05 12.98 -13.16
CA ASP A 25 16.04 12.61 -14.19
C ASP A 25 16.40 11.10 -14.17
N GLY A 26 15.38 10.25 -13.99
CA GLY A 26 15.55 8.81 -13.91
C GLY A 26 16.19 8.30 -12.61
N ASN A 27 16.46 9.16 -11.65
CA ASN A 27 17.08 8.75 -10.39
C ASN A 27 16.07 8.04 -9.49
N LEU A 28 16.42 6.82 -9.06
CA LEU A 28 15.67 6.03 -8.09
C LEU A 28 16.59 5.63 -6.94
N CYS A 29 16.04 5.50 -5.74
CA CYS A 29 16.77 4.90 -4.65
C CYS A 29 16.99 3.40 -4.92
N VAL A 30 17.94 2.79 -4.23
CA VAL A 30 18.28 1.37 -4.41
C VAL A 30 17.06 0.45 -4.28
N LYS A 31 16.12 0.75 -3.39
CA LYS A 31 14.89 -0.03 -3.22
C LYS A 31 13.95 0.09 -4.43
N GLY A 32 13.75 1.28 -4.94
CA GLY A 32 12.91 1.51 -6.11
C GLY A 32 13.49 0.90 -7.38
N ARG A 33 14.83 0.80 -7.46
CA ARG A 33 15.52 0.26 -8.64
C ARG A 33 15.62 -1.26 -8.65
N PHE A 34 15.84 -1.90 -7.49
CA PHE A 34 16.18 -3.32 -7.43
C PHE A 34 15.25 -4.16 -6.55
N ALA A 35 14.45 -3.57 -5.66
CA ALA A 35 13.65 -4.31 -4.70
C ALA A 35 12.18 -4.43 -5.15
N TYR A 36 11.93 -4.97 -6.34
CA TYR A 36 10.58 -5.17 -6.90
C TYR A 36 10.16 -6.64 -7.03
N ASP A 37 11.01 -7.59 -6.64
CA ASP A 37 10.72 -9.03 -6.71
C ASP A 37 9.47 -9.42 -5.91
N PHE A 38 9.15 -8.63 -4.85
CA PHE A 38 7.96 -8.86 -4.03
C PHE A 38 6.65 -8.78 -4.82
N ILE A 39 6.64 -8.15 -6.01
CA ILE A 39 5.44 -8.00 -6.85
C ILE A 39 4.98 -9.37 -7.34
N HIS A 40 5.92 -10.27 -7.65
CA HIS A 40 5.67 -11.61 -8.17
C HIS A 40 6.08 -12.73 -7.21
N HIS A 41 6.33 -12.39 -5.93
CA HIS A 41 6.71 -13.39 -4.95
C HIS A 41 5.59 -14.41 -4.72
N GLU A 42 5.95 -15.68 -4.55
CA GLU A 42 4.97 -16.77 -4.37
C GLU A 42 4.12 -16.63 -3.11
N ASP A 43 4.68 -16.03 -2.04
CA ASP A 43 3.97 -15.74 -0.79
C ASP A 43 3.07 -14.49 -0.87
N ARG A 44 3.01 -13.84 -2.03
CA ARG A 44 2.17 -12.64 -2.18
C ARG A 44 0.70 -13.01 -2.10
N LEU A 45 -0.03 -12.38 -1.19
CA LEU A 45 -1.47 -12.51 -1.12
C LEU A 45 -2.13 -11.90 -2.36
N THR A 46 -2.87 -12.72 -3.12
CA THR A 46 -3.59 -12.33 -4.33
C THR A 46 -5.10 -12.25 -4.13
N THR A 47 -5.59 -12.76 -3.02
CA THR A 47 -7.00 -12.72 -2.62
C THR A 47 -7.12 -12.22 -1.19
N PRO A 48 -8.23 -11.54 -0.85
CA PRO A 48 -8.50 -11.18 0.53
C PRO A 48 -8.63 -12.42 1.42
N LEU A 49 -8.24 -12.27 2.69
CA LEU A 49 -8.41 -13.31 3.70
C LEU A 49 -9.27 -12.77 4.84
N ILE A 50 -10.23 -13.56 5.30
CA ILE A 50 -11.07 -13.25 6.46
C ILE A 50 -10.84 -14.32 7.52
N ARG A 51 -10.74 -13.90 8.79
CA ARG A 51 -10.61 -14.81 9.91
C ARG A 51 -11.96 -15.48 10.20
N GLY A 52 -11.95 -16.80 10.13
CA GLY A 52 -13.11 -17.64 10.46
C GLY A 52 -13.34 -17.80 11.97
N VAL A 53 -14.41 -18.50 12.31
CA VAL A 53 -14.75 -18.85 13.70
C VAL A 53 -13.76 -19.82 14.34
N ASP A 54 -13.02 -20.56 13.53
CA ASP A 54 -11.92 -21.44 13.89
C ASP A 54 -10.62 -20.71 14.24
N GLY A 55 -10.59 -19.39 14.00
CA GLY A 55 -9.41 -18.54 14.20
C GLY A 55 -8.44 -18.53 13.03
N GLU A 56 -8.68 -19.31 11.97
CA GLU A 56 -7.84 -19.37 10.78
C GLU A 56 -8.25 -18.33 9.72
N LEU A 57 -7.33 -18.02 8.82
CA LEU A 57 -7.58 -17.11 7.71
C LEU A 57 -8.02 -17.89 6.48
N HIS A 58 -9.20 -17.58 5.96
CA HIS A 58 -9.78 -18.21 4.78
C HIS A 58 -9.88 -17.23 3.61
N PRO A 59 -9.65 -17.68 2.37
CA PRO A 59 -9.87 -16.86 1.18
C PRO A 59 -11.32 -16.37 1.10
N ALA A 60 -11.50 -15.11 0.74
CA ALA A 60 -12.82 -14.47 0.60
C ALA A 60 -12.89 -13.63 -0.68
N GLY A 61 -14.10 -13.34 -1.15
CA GLY A 61 -14.31 -12.38 -2.22
C GLY A 61 -14.09 -10.94 -1.74
N TRP A 62 -13.81 -10.03 -2.66
CA TRP A 62 -13.59 -8.60 -2.33
C TRP A 62 -14.82 -7.97 -1.67
N ASP A 63 -16.02 -8.23 -2.18
CA ASP A 63 -17.26 -7.66 -1.62
C ASP A 63 -17.48 -8.13 -0.17
N GLU A 64 -17.22 -9.41 0.09
CA GLU A 64 -17.32 -9.99 1.43
C GLU A 64 -16.28 -9.39 2.38
N ALA A 65 -15.04 -9.27 1.93
CA ALA A 65 -13.93 -8.72 2.72
C ALA A 65 -14.18 -7.24 3.08
N ILE A 66 -14.61 -6.44 2.10
CA ILE A 66 -14.94 -5.03 2.31
C ILE A 66 -16.13 -4.90 3.27
N ALA A 67 -17.20 -5.68 3.08
CA ALA A 67 -18.35 -5.67 3.98
C ALA A 67 -17.97 -6.10 5.40
N HIS A 68 -17.07 -7.09 5.56
CA HIS A 68 -16.58 -7.52 6.86
C HIS A 68 -15.80 -6.40 7.56
N ALA A 69 -14.87 -5.76 6.87
CA ALA A 69 -14.10 -4.64 7.39
C ALA A 69 -14.99 -3.44 7.76
N ALA A 70 -15.94 -3.09 6.88
CA ALA A 70 -16.86 -1.99 7.11
C ALA A 70 -17.72 -2.22 8.36
N ARG A 71 -18.30 -3.42 8.52
CA ARG A 71 -19.07 -3.77 9.72
C ARG A 71 -18.24 -3.67 11.00
N GLY A 72 -16.98 -4.14 10.96
CA GLY A 72 -16.08 -4.05 12.10
C GLY A 72 -15.80 -2.62 12.52
N LEU A 73 -15.42 -1.76 11.56
CA LEU A 73 -15.11 -0.35 11.81
C LEU A 73 -16.34 0.44 12.25
N LEU A 74 -17.50 0.25 11.61
CA LEU A 74 -18.75 0.89 12.01
C LEU A 74 -19.17 0.46 13.42
N GLY A 75 -19.04 -0.82 13.74
CA GLY A 75 -19.34 -1.31 15.08
C GLY A 75 -18.42 -0.72 16.18
N VAL A 76 -17.16 -0.45 15.88
CA VAL A 76 -16.28 0.29 16.80
C VAL A 76 -16.74 1.72 16.97
N ARG A 77 -17.04 2.41 15.86
CA ARG A 77 -17.57 3.77 15.86
C ARG A 77 -18.85 3.90 16.68
N GLU A 78 -19.79 2.97 16.51
CA GLU A 78 -21.08 2.97 17.22
C GLU A 78 -20.91 2.78 18.74
N ARG A 79 -19.99 1.91 19.15
CA ARG A 79 -19.78 1.60 20.58
C ARG A 79 -18.90 2.62 21.30
N HIS A 80 -17.91 3.18 20.62
CA HIS A 80 -16.83 3.95 21.24
C HIS A 80 -16.68 5.36 20.68
N GLY A 81 -17.46 5.73 19.67
CA GLY A 81 -17.36 7.02 19.00
C GLY A 81 -16.35 7.04 17.87
N ALA A 82 -16.40 8.09 17.06
CA ALA A 82 -15.54 8.26 15.88
C ALA A 82 -14.04 8.35 16.23
N ASP A 83 -13.73 8.97 17.38
CA ASP A 83 -12.34 9.18 17.82
C ASP A 83 -11.64 7.92 18.32
N ALA A 84 -12.38 6.80 18.46
CA ALA A 84 -11.79 5.50 18.72
C ALA A 84 -11.13 4.88 17.47
N LEU A 85 -11.35 5.48 16.28
CA LEU A 85 -10.76 5.06 15.02
C LEU A 85 -9.57 5.94 14.66
N GLY A 86 -8.52 5.30 14.15
CA GLY A 86 -7.35 5.98 13.59
C GLY A 86 -7.01 5.42 12.21
N PHE A 87 -6.60 6.30 11.31
CA PHE A 87 -6.23 5.96 9.94
C PHE A 87 -4.77 6.32 9.70
N VAL A 88 -4.02 5.36 9.17
CA VAL A 88 -2.60 5.56 8.85
C VAL A 88 -2.41 5.47 7.35
N SER A 89 -1.82 6.48 6.77
CA SER A 89 -1.44 6.56 5.38
C SER A 89 0.09 6.51 5.24
N SER A 90 0.60 6.62 4.03
CA SER A 90 2.03 6.50 3.78
C SER A 90 2.51 7.54 2.77
N SER A 91 3.75 8.02 2.97
CA SER A 91 4.46 8.82 1.97
C SER A 91 4.79 8.03 0.69
N ARG A 92 4.60 6.72 0.70
CA ARG A 92 4.79 5.83 -0.46
C ARG A 92 3.52 5.60 -1.25
N CYS A 93 2.38 6.07 -0.74
CA CYS A 93 1.11 6.08 -1.46
C CYS A 93 1.07 7.27 -2.42
N THR A 94 0.25 7.16 -3.45
CA THR A 94 -0.03 8.27 -4.36
C THR A 94 -0.80 9.39 -3.64
N VAL A 95 -0.86 10.57 -4.25
CA VAL A 95 -1.65 11.69 -3.72
C VAL A 95 -3.14 11.33 -3.66
N GLU A 96 -3.63 10.62 -4.66
CA GLU A 96 -5.00 10.14 -4.76
C GLU A 96 -5.35 9.17 -3.61
N GLU A 97 -4.48 8.21 -3.33
CA GLU A 97 -4.68 7.26 -2.21
C GLU A 97 -4.71 7.98 -0.86
N ASN A 98 -3.80 8.92 -0.64
CA ASN A 98 -3.78 9.74 0.57
C ASN A 98 -5.04 10.59 0.71
N TYR A 99 -5.50 11.19 -0.39
CA TYR A 99 -6.74 11.96 -0.44
C TYR A 99 -7.95 11.09 -0.12
N LEU A 100 -8.05 9.91 -0.75
CA LEU A 100 -9.16 8.98 -0.52
C LEU A 100 -9.19 8.46 0.91
N MET A 101 -8.04 8.18 1.50
CA MET A 101 -7.96 7.80 2.92
C MET A 101 -8.47 8.92 3.83
N ALA A 102 -8.04 10.15 3.58
CA ALA A 102 -8.49 11.30 4.35
C ALA A 102 -10.00 11.57 4.18
N LYS A 103 -10.52 11.42 2.96
CA LYS A 103 -11.95 11.52 2.65
C LYS A 103 -12.76 10.44 3.36
N LEU A 104 -12.29 9.19 3.34
CA LEU A 104 -12.93 8.06 4.03
C LEU A 104 -13.03 8.33 5.54
N ALA A 105 -11.92 8.71 6.17
CA ALA A 105 -11.89 8.99 7.61
C ALA A 105 -12.87 10.10 8.01
N ARG A 106 -12.88 11.20 7.28
CA ARG A 106 -13.70 12.37 7.60
C ARG A 106 -15.17 12.18 7.20
N ALA A 107 -15.44 11.75 5.97
CA ALA A 107 -16.80 11.68 5.44
C ALA A 107 -17.58 10.45 5.92
N ALA A 108 -16.93 9.28 5.95
CA ALA A 108 -17.60 8.04 6.32
C ALA A 108 -17.56 7.76 7.84
N PHE A 109 -16.43 8.05 8.49
CA PHE A 109 -16.24 7.73 9.91
C PHE A 109 -16.35 8.93 10.84
N GLY A 110 -16.23 10.16 10.34
CA GLY A 110 -16.42 11.38 11.13
C GLY A 110 -15.24 11.68 12.08
N THR A 111 -14.03 11.18 11.77
CA THR A 111 -12.83 11.43 12.56
C THR A 111 -11.75 12.15 11.74
N ASN A 112 -10.93 12.91 12.44
CA ASN A 112 -9.73 13.54 11.88
C ASN A 112 -8.43 12.88 12.38
N ASN A 113 -8.53 11.73 13.02
CA ASN A 113 -7.39 10.93 13.49
C ASN A 113 -6.69 10.26 12.32
N ILE A 114 -5.99 11.07 11.54
CA ILE A 114 -5.27 10.63 10.35
C ILE A 114 -3.78 10.91 10.57
N HIS A 115 -2.96 9.89 10.40
CA HIS A 115 -1.51 10.01 10.48
C HIS A 115 -0.87 9.57 9.17
N GLN A 116 0.14 10.29 8.73
CA GLN A 116 0.98 9.90 7.61
C GLN A 116 2.38 9.62 8.13
N CYS A 117 2.85 8.38 7.94
CA CYS A 117 4.22 8.03 8.26
C CYS A 117 5.14 8.64 7.19
N ALA A 118 5.93 9.63 7.59
CA ALA A 118 7.03 10.11 6.77
C ALA A 118 8.17 9.09 6.86
N ALA A 119 8.48 8.44 5.77
CA ALA A 119 9.71 7.67 5.68
C ALA A 119 10.91 8.64 5.71
N LYS A 120 11.70 8.55 6.77
CA LYS A 120 13.03 9.16 6.80
C LYS A 120 14.01 8.25 6.07
#